data_ea452f2eb4a27b407e4b69acefcce3c1
#
_entry.id   ea452f2eb4a27b407e4b69acefcce3c1
#
_cell.length_a   1.000
_cell.length_b   1.000
_cell.length_c   1.000
_cell.angle_alpha   90.00
_cell.angle_beta   90.00
_cell.angle_gamma   90.00
#
_symmetry.space_group_name_H-M   'P 1'
#
loop_
_entity.id
_entity.type
_entity.pdbx_description
1 polymer ?
#
loop_
_entity_poly.entity_id
_entity_poly.type
_entity_poly.pdbx_seq_one_letter_code
_entity_poly.pdbx_strand_id
1 'polypeptide(L)'
;MSNAVELIPQDKSNACWLASSSMMETWKTGTHHSLTDTLTVLDASGTSFSDIYNNDRGLAFSDNQLIVQTLGLTALPPASYTIEYLTSILDISPIMAVIMYSANSNIAHIIVITGISGDGTPDGTTLSVNDPLPLNAGNSYTIKFNDFLSKFEQVVAFENNFPNTDLTSQLFYFAASSSSNSSSADTSQNPSSTGNVSSQDNNAGSGDAAPNASQTSN
;
A
#
# COMPACT_ATOMS: atom_id res chain seq x y z
N MET A 1 -9.93 16.80 -9.48
CA MET A 1 -10.90 15.76 -9.93
C MET A 1 -10.13 14.46 -9.92
N SER A 2 -10.57 13.48 -9.14
CA SER A 2 -9.95 12.15 -9.20
C SER A 2 -10.31 11.50 -10.54
N ASN A 3 -9.32 10.94 -11.23
CA ASN A 3 -9.58 10.18 -12.45
C ASN A 3 -10.44 8.95 -12.09
N ALA A 4 -11.38 8.59 -12.96
CA ALA A 4 -12.06 7.30 -12.82
C ALA A 4 -11.03 6.17 -13.03
N VAL A 5 -11.17 5.09 -12.26
CA VAL A 5 -10.32 3.91 -12.45
C VAL A 5 -10.82 3.13 -13.65
N GLU A 6 -10.01 3.06 -14.70
CA GLU A 6 -10.31 2.24 -15.87
C GLU A 6 -10.22 0.75 -15.51
N LEU A 7 -11.19 -0.06 -15.94
CA LEU A 7 -11.10 -1.51 -15.81
C LEU A 7 -10.18 -2.08 -16.89
N ILE A 8 -9.10 -2.73 -16.47
CA ILE A 8 -8.14 -3.41 -17.36
C ILE A 8 -8.20 -4.91 -17.04
N PRO A 9 -8.69 -5.74 -17.98
CA PRO A 9 -8.77 -7.16 -17.76
C PRO A 9 -7.41 -7.84 -17.83
N GLN A 10 -7.24 -8.93 -17.08
CA GLN A 10 -6.13 -9.84 -17.28
C GLN A 10 -6.38 -10.72 -18.53
N ASP A 11 -5.32 -11.06 -19.21
CA ASP A 11 -5.35 -11.91 -20.42
C ASP A 11 -4.79 -13.31 -20.18
N LYS A 12 -4.22 -13.57 -19.00
CA LYS A 12 -3.69 -14.84 -18.54
C LYS A 12 -4.22 -15.20 -17.15
N SER A 13 -4.22 -16.46 -16.80
CA SER A 13 -4.86 -16.99 -15.60
C SER A 13 -4.30 -16.41 -14.29
N ASN A 14 -3.00 -16.10 -14.28
CA ASN A 14 -2.29 -15.63 -13.09
C ASN A 14 -1.80 -14.18 -13.21
N ALA A 15 -2.36 -13.37 -14.14
CA ALA A 15 -1.91 -12.00 -14.40
C ALA A 15 -2.73 -10.92 -13.66
N CYS A 16 -3.49 -11.27 -12.62
CA CYS A 16 -4.27 -10.30 -11.83
C CYS A 16 -3.41 -9.19 -11.23
N TRP A 17 -2.20 -9.52 -10.80
CA TRP A 17 -1.23 -8.56 -10.28
C TRP A 17 -0.86 -7.49 -11.31
N LEU A 18 -0.63 -7.90 -12.56
CA LEU A 18 -0.23 -6.99 -13.63
C LEU A 18 -1.40 -6.10 -14.05
N ALA A 19 -2.59 -6.69 -14.24
CA ALA A 19 -3.78 -5.95 -14.63
C ALA A 19 -4.18 -4.93 -13.56
N SER A 20 -4.15 -5.30 -12.28
CA SER A 20 -4.40 -4.37 -11.18
C SER A 20 -3.34 -3.27 -11.11
N SER A 21 -2.07 -3.58 -11.34
CA SER A 21 -0.99 -2.59 -11.44
C SER A 21 -1.23 -1.62 -12.59
N SER A 22 -1.67 -2.11 -13.76
CA SER A 22 -1.99 -1.26 -14.92
C SER A 22 -3.17 -0.33 -14.64
N MET A 23 -4.20 -0.80 -13.92
CA MET A 23 -5.31 0.06 -13.48
C MET A 23 -4.82 1.18 -12.54
N MET A 24 -3.92 0.87 -11.60
CA MET A 24 -3.35 1.85 -10.67
C MET A 24 -2.50 2.89 -11.40
N GLU A 25 -1.61 2.48 -12.33
CA GLU A 25 -0.79 3.39 -13.12
C GLU A 25 -1.63 4.27 -14.06
N THR A 26 -2.63 3.69 -14.73
CA THR A 26 -3.59 4.43 -15.56
C THR A 26 -4.30 5.51 -14.76
N TRP A 27 -4.78 5.19 -13.57
CA TRP A 27 -5.42 6.16 -12.69
C TRP A 27 -4.45 7.28 -12.25
N LYS A 28 -3.23 6.91 -11.84
CA LYS A 28 -2.22 7.85 -11.35
C LYS A 28 -1.79 8.85 -12.40
N THR A 29 -1.53 8.36 -13.62
CA THR A 29 -1.01 9.19 -14.72
C THR A 29 -2.11 9.89 -15.51
N GLY A 30 -3.34 9.41 -15.42
CA GLY A 30 -4.46 9.85 -16.29
C GLY A 30 -4.30 9.42 -17.74
N THR A 31 -3.38 8.53 -18.04
CA THR A 31 -3.10 7.98 -19.38
C THR A 31 -3.21 6.47 -19.32
N HIS A 32 -3.86 5.87 -20.31
CA HIS A 32 -4.01 4.41 -20.40
C HIS A 32 -2.64 3.71 -20.43
N HIS A 33 -2.43 2.78 -19.52
CA HIS A 33 -1.29 1.87 -19.47
C HIS A 33 -1.75 0.45 -19.77
N SER A 34 -1.33 -0.07 -20.92
CA SER A 34 -1.56 -1.48 -21.23
C SER A 34 -0.76 -2.41 -20.31
N LEU A 35 -1.07 -3.70 -20.30
CA LEU A 35 -0.29 -4.70 -19.57
C LEU A 35 1.21 -4.65 -19.98
N THR A 36 1.49 -4.46 -21.27
CA THR A 36 2.86 -4.38 -21.78
C THR A 36 3.59 -3.12 -21.31
N ASP A 37 2.90 -1.98 -21.25
CA ASP A 37 3.49 -0.73 -20.74
C ASP A 37 3.88 -0.89 -19.26
N THR A 38 2.98 -1.44 -18.47
CA THR A 38 3.23 -1.69 -17.04
C THR A 38 4.35 -2.72 -16.83
N LEU A 39 4.41 -3.79 -17.63
CA LEU A 39 5.54 -4.73 -17.58
C LEU A 39 6.87 -4.04 -17.85
N THR A 40 6.92 -3.13 -18.81
CA THR A 40 8.15 -2.38 -19.13
C THR A 40 8.62 -1.56 -17.94
N VAL A 41 7.68 -0.92 -17.22
CA VAL A 41 7.99 -0.17 -16.00
C VAL A 41 8.49 -1.10 -14.89
N LEU A 42 7.84 -2.24 -14.69
CA LEU A 42 8.21 -3.19 -13.64
C LEU A 42 9.57 -3.85 -13.90
N ASP A 43 9.87 -4.25 -15.14
CA ASP A 43 11.15 -4.86 -15.52
C ASP A 43 12.33 -3.88 -15.37
N ALA A 44 12.09 -2.56 -15.43
CA ALA A 44 13.12 -1.56 -15.18
C ALA A 44 13.68 -1.62 -13.74
N SER A 45 13.00 -2.29 -12.82
CA SER A 45 13.50 -2.55 -11.45
C SER A 45 14.65 -3.57 -11.38
N GLY A 46 14.95 -4.26 -12.48
CA GLY A 46 15.95 -5.32 -12.54
C GLY A 46 15.43 -6.73 -12.23
N THR A 47 14.13 -6.85 -11.94
CA THR A 47 13.45 -8.14 -11.78
C THR A 47 12.70 -8.46 -13.06
N SER A 48 12.81 -9.70 -13.55
CA SER A 48 12.12 -10.11 -14.79
C SER A 48 10.65 -10.45 -14.53
N PHE A 49 9.80 -9.44 -14.36
CA PHE A 49 8.35 -9.62 -14.28
C PHE A 49 7.78 -10.17 -15.59
N SER A 50 8.41 -9.84 -16.72
CA SER A 50 8.08 -10.42 -18.01
C SER A 50 8.22 -11.95 -18.03
N ASP A 51 9.20 -12.54 -17.35
CA ASP A 51 9.32 -14.00 -17.26
C ASP A 51 8.18 -14.61 -16.43
N ILE A 52 7.76 -13.95 -15.33
CA ILE A 52 6.63 -14.38 -14.52
C ILE A 52 5.36 -14.38 -15.38
N TYR A 53 5.11 -13.26 -16.06
CA TYR A 53 3.95 -13.09 -16.93
C TYR A 53 3.97 -14.06 -18.13
N ASN A 54 5.09 -14.19 -18.84
CA ASN A 54 5.17 -15.04 -20.04
C ASN A 54 4.93 -16.52 -19.72
N ASN A 55 5.33 -16.96 -18.55
CA ASN A 55 5.12 -18.34 -18.07
C ASN A 55 3.79 -18.51 -17.30
N ASP A 56 2.90 -17.52 -17.32
CA ASP A 56 1.61 -17.52 -16.61
C ASP A 56 1.74 -17.96 -15.14
N ARG A 57 2.75 -17.44 -14.44
CA ARG A 57 2.98 -17.72 -13.03
C ARG A 57 2.32 -16.65 -12.16
N GLY A 58 1.80 -17.07 -11.00
CA GLY A 58 1.43 -16.15 -9.93
C GLY A 58 2.66 -15.51 -9.31
N LEU A 59 2.49 -14.33 -8.71
CA LEU A 59 3.52 -13.69 -7.92
C LEU A 59 3.70 -14.39 -6.57
N ALA A 60 4.94 -14.46 -6.11
CA ALA A 60 5.20 -14.70 -4.70
C ALA A 60 4.83 -13.44 -3.89
N PHE A 61 4.45 -13.61 -2.61
CA PHE A 61 4.13 -12.45 -1.77
C PHE A 61 5.29 -11.46 -1.63
N SER A 62 6.54 -11.94 -1.64
CA SER A 62 7.75 -11.11 -1.67
C SER A 62 7.83 -10.19 -2.89
N ASP A 63 7.29 -10.61 -4.03
CA ASP A 63 7.36 -9.86 -5.27
C ASP A 63 6.40 -8.65 -5.25
N ASN A 64 5.33 -8.71 -4.43
CA ASN A 64 4.44 -7.58 -4.22
C ASN A 64 5.19 -6.33 -3.71
N GLN A 65 6.21 -6.51 -2.86
CA GLN A 65 7.00 -5.38 -2.39
C GLN A 65 7.80 -4.70 -3.50
N LEU A 66 8.29 -5.47 -4.48
CA LEU A 66 8.99 -4.92 -5.63
C LEU A 66 8.05 -4.11 -6.53
N ILE A 67 6.83 -4.61 -6.76
CA ILE A 67 5.79 -3.86 -7.48
C ILE A 67 5.49 -2.54 -6.75
N VAL A 68 5.27 -2.61 -5.45
CA VAL A 68 4.97 -1.44 -4.60
C VAL A 68 6.07 -0.38 -4.72
N GLN A 69 7.34 -0.79 -4.60
CA GLN A 69 8.48 0.11 -4.70
C GLN A 69 8.61 0.70 -6.11
N THR A 70 8.49 -0.13 -7.14
CA THR A 70 8.67 0.29 -8.54
C THR A 70 7.61 1.28 -8.97
N LEU A 71 6.34 1.05 -8.61
CA LEU A 71 5.23 1.94 -8.94
C LEU A 71 5.12 3.14 -7.98
N GLY A 72 5.87 3.15 -6.88
CA GLY A 72 5.78 4.19 -5.86
C GLY A 72 4.48 4.13 -5.05
N LEU A 73 3.94 2.93 -4.86
CA LEU A 73 2.80 2.69 -4.00
C LEU A 73 3.24 2.70 -2.52
N THR A 74 2.29 2.97 -1.65
CA THR A 74 2.42 2.80 -0.20
C THR A 74 1.74 1.51 0.19
N ALA A 75 2.45 0.64 0.90
CA ALA A 75 1.90 -0.58 1.47
C ALA A 75 1.36 -0.31 2.87
N LEU A 76 0.16 -0.77 3.17
CA LEU A 76 -0.37 -0.77 4.53
C LEU A 76 0.14 -2.00 5.29
N PRO A 77 0.49 -1.87 6.57
CA PRO A 77 0.90 -3.02 7.37
C PRO A 77 -0.23 -4.06 7.46
N PRO A 78 0.10 -5.34 7.70
CA PRO A 78 -0.91 -6.37 7.92
C PRO A 78 -1.78 -6.05 9.13
N ALA A 79 -3.06 -5.73 8.91
CA ALA A 79 -4.03 -5.39 9.94
C ALA A 79 -5.46 -5.46 9.37
N SER A 80 -6.45 -5.58 10.24
CA SER A 80 -7.84 -5.32 9.87
C SER A 80 -8.09 -3.81 9.88
N TYR A 81 -8.76 -3.29 8.84
CA TYR A 81 -8.97 -1.86 8.65
C TYR A 81 -10.45 -1.51 8.83
N THR A 82 -10.72 -0.36 9.45
CA THR A 82 -12.08 0.16 9.58
C THR A 82 -12.59 0.77 8.28
N ILE A 83 -13.89 0.91 8.17
CA ILE A 83 -14.56 1.55 7.03
C ILE A 83 -14.08 2.99 6.87
N GLU A 84 -14.00 3.74 7.98
CA GLU A 84 -13.56 5.15 7.99
C GLU A 84 -12.12 5.28 7.48
N TYR A 85 -11.25 4.35 7.88
CA TYR A 85 -9.86 4.37 7.43
C TYR A 85 -9.74 4.10 5.93
N LEU A 86 -10.45 3.08 5.41
CA LEU A 86 -10.48 2.81 3.97
C LEU A 86 -11.12 3.96 3.18
N THR A 87 -12.15 4.60 3.73
CA THR A 87 -12.76 5.79 3.14
C THR A 87 -11.72 6.91 2.98
N SER A 88 -10.96 7.18 4.04
CA SER A 88 -9.92 8.22 4.01
C SER A 88 -8.83 7.97 2.97
N ILE A 89 -8.52 6.71 2.68
CA ILE A 89 -7.57 6.34 1.61
C ILE A 89 -8.23 6.51 0.25
N LEU A 90 -9.48 6.06 0.09
CA LEU A 90 -10.22 6.13 -1.18
C LEU A 90 -10.52 7.56 -1.62
N ASP A 91 -10.54 8.52 -0.68
CA ASP A 91 -10.60 9.97 -0.99
C ASP A 91 -9.32 10.47 -1.69
N ILE A 92 -8.21 9.75 -1.54
CA ILE A 92 -6.89 10.10 -2.08
C ILE A 92 -6.56 9.25 -3.31
N SER A 93 -6.79 7.94 -3.25
CA SER A 93 -6.32 6.94 -4.22
C SER A 93 -7.22 5.71 -4.23
N PRO A 94 -7.42 5.04 -5.37
CA PRO A 94 -7.90 3.66 -5.37
C PRO A 94 -6.95 2.76 -4.57
N ILE A 95 -7.45 1.60 -4.16
CA ILE A 95 -6.69 0.64 -3.35
C ILE A 95 -6.54 -0.67 -4.13
N MET A 96 -5.33 -1.08 -4.41
CA MET A 96 -5.04 -2.43 -4.88
C MET A 96 -5.05 -3.37 -3.68
N ALA A 97 -5.85 -4.43 -3.72
CA ALA A 97 -6.10 -5.33 -2.59
C ALA A 97 -5.86 -6.80 -2.95
N VAL A 98 -5.11 -7.49 -2.10
CA VAL A 98 -4.94 -8.96 -2.17
C VAL A 98 -6.04 -9.61 -1.34
N ILE A 99 -6.81 -10.49 -1.95
CA ILE A 99 -7.90 -11.23 -1.32
C ILE A 99 -7.81 -12.71 -1.68
N MET A 100 -8.50 -13.58 -0.95
CA MET A 100 -8.72 -14.95 -1.42
C MET A 100 -9.79 -14.97 -2.51
N TYR A 101 -9.54 -15.70 -3.59
CA TYR A 101 -10.50 -15.82 -4.71
C TYR A 101 -11.85 -16.36 -4.25
N SER A 102 -11.84 -17.40 -3.43
CA SER A 102 -13.03 -17.94 -2.76
C SER A 102 -12.66 -18.49 -1.38
N ALA A 103 -13.67 -18.64 -0.51
CA ALA A 103 -13.50 -19.07 0.88
C ALA A 103 -12.78 -20.43 1.08
N ASN A 104 -12.69 -21.26 0.04
CA ASN A 104 -12.05 -22.57 0.08
C ASN A 104 -10.90 -22.68 -0.95
N SER A 105 -10.46 -21.56 -1.51
CA SER A 105 -9.38 -21.53 -2.49
C SER A 105 -8.04 -21.30 -1.77
N ASN A 106 -7.00 -21.94 -2.27
CA ASN A 106 -5.62 -21.62 -1.88
C ASN A 106 -4.98 -20.64 -2.89
N ILE A 107 -5.81 -19.86 -3.58
CA ILE A 107 -5.39 -18.94 -4.63
C ILE A 107 -5.72 -17.53 -4.17
N ALA A 108 -4.68 -16.73 -3.98
CA ALA A 108 -4.81 -15.30 -3.78
C ALA A 108 -5.15 -14.62 -5.11
N HIS A 109 -5.92 -13.55 -5.04
CA HIS A 109 -6.35 -12.75 -6.18
C HIS A 109 -6.15 -11.27 -5.88
N ILE A 110 -5.83 -10.46 -6.88
CA ILE A 110 -5.63 -9.03 -6.73
C ILE A 110 -6.72 -8.28 -7.49
N ILE A 111 -7.39 -7.38 -6.78
CA ILE A 111 -8.45 -6.51 -7.28
C ILE A 111 -8.13 -5.04 -6.99
N VAL A 112 -8.87 -4.12 -7.60
CA VAL A 112 -8.77 -2.69 -7.29
C VAL A 112 -10.09 -2.20 -6.71
N ILE A 113 -10.05 -1.69 -5.48
CA ILE A 113 -11.18 -1.02 -4.83
C ILE A 113 -11.19 0.43 -5.32
N THR A 114 -12.29 0.85 -5.91
CA THR A 114 -12.43 2.14 -6.58
C THR A 114 -13.33 3.12 -5.84
N GLY A 115 -14.03 2.65 -4.81
CA GLY A 115 -14.92 3.49 -4.02
C GLY A 115 -15.57 2.72 -2.86
N ILE A 116 -16.20 3.47 -1.98
CA ILE A 116 -16.92 2.97 -0.82
C ILE A 116 -18.20 3.79 -0.64
N SER A 117 -19.29 3.15 -0.26
CA SER A 117 -20.57 3.79 -0.02
C SER A 117 -21.40 3.01 0.98
N GLY A 118 -22.26 3.70 1.72
CA GLY A 118 -23.15 3.07 2.70
C GLY A 118 -23.33 3.92 3.96
N ASP A 119 -23.79 3.29 5.03
CA ASP A 119 -24.11 3.94 6.30
C ASP A 119 -22.97 3.91 7.34
N GLY A 120 -21.81 3.37 6.96
CA GLY A 120 -20.66 3.23 7.85
C GLY A 120 -20.69 1.96 8.72
N THR A 121 -21.73 1.16 8.64
CA THR A 121 -21.76 -0.16 9.29
C THR A 121 -21.22 -1.24 8.35
N PRO A 122 -20.62 -2.33 8.89
CA PRO A 122 -20.09 -3.41 8.04
C PRO A 122 -21.14 -4.06 7.13
N ASP A 123 -22.40 -4.15 7.55
CA ASP A 123 -23.48 -4.74 6.78
C ASP A 123 -24.14 -3.76 5.80
N GLY A 124 -24.12 -2.46 6.14
CA GLY A 124 -24.72 -1.39 5.35
C GLY A 124 -23.76 -0.70 4.40
N THR A 125 -22.46 -1.11 4.40
CA THR A 125 -21.42 -0.52 3.55
C THR A 125 -21.01 -1.47 2.44
N THR A 126 -20.80 -0.91 1.24
CA THR A 126 -20.36 -1.63 0.04
C THR A 126 -19.12 -0.98 -0.53
N LEU A 127 -18.24 -1.80 -1.10
CA LEU A 127 -17.07 -1.39 -1.88
C LEU A 127 -17.35 -1.55 -3.36
N SER A 128 -16.99 -0.56 -4.16
CA SER A 128 -16.93 -0.67 -5.62
C SER A 128 -15.59 -1.28 -6.01
N VAL A 129 -15.61 -2.27 -6.88
CA VAL A 129 -14.45 -3.09 -7.24
C VAL A 129 -14.32 -3.18 -8.74
N ASN A 130 -13.10 -3.01 -9.24
CA ASN A 130 -12.66 -3.47 -10.54
C ASN A 130 -11.85 -4.77 -10.37
N ASP A 131 -12.37 -5.85 -10.91
CA ASP A 131 -11.76 -7.17 -10.89
C ASP A 131 -11.22 -7.48 -12.28
N PRO A 132 -9.92 -7.80 -12.44
CA PRO A 132 -9.38 -8.16 -13.74
C PRO A 132 -9.94 -9.46 -14.33
N LEU A 133 -10.65 -10.27 -13.55
CA LEU A 133 -11.39 -11.46 -14.04
C LEU A 133 -12.86 -11.11 -14.40
N PRO A 134 -13.48 -11.86 -15.32
CA PRO A 134 -12.94 -12.97 -16.11
C PRO A 134 -11.95 -12.55 -17.18
N LEU A 135 -11.15 -13.50 -17.69
CA LEU A 135 -10.11 -13.27 -18.70
C LEU A 135 -10.63 -12.44 -19.88
N ASN A 136 -9.85 -11.46 -20.31
CA ASN A 136 -10.10 -10.59 -21.46
C ASN A 136 -11.36 -9.72 -21.36
N ALA A 137 -12.07 -9.74 -20.24
CA ALA A 137 -13.27 -8.95 -20.04
C ALA A 137 -13.21 -8.11 -18.75
N GLY A 138 -12.70 -8.66 -17.65
CA GLY A 138 -12.79 -8.06 -16.34
C GLY A 138 -14.24 -7.91 -15.87
N ASN A 139 -14.44 -7.42 -14.67
CA ASN A 139 -15.77 -7.14 -14.12
C ASN A 139 -15.71 -5.99 -13.12
N SER A 140 -16.66 -5.05 -13.23
CA SER A 140 -16.88 -4.03 -12.20
C SER A 140 -18.14 -4.38 -11.44
N TYR A 141 -18.03 -4.50 -10.11
CA TYR A 141 -19.14 -4.88 -9.24
C TYR A 141 -19.05 -4.19 -7.88
N THR A 142 -20.06 -4.39 -7.05
CA THR A 142 -20.02 -4.00 -5.64
C THR A 142 -20.00 -5.24 -4.75
N ILE A 143 -19.25 -5.16 -3.64
CA ILE A 143 -19.19 -6.21 -2.62
C ILE A 143 -19.51 -5.60 -1.25
N LYS A 144 -20.25 -6.31 -0.39
CA LYS A 144 -20.44 -5.87 0.99
C LYS A 144 -19.11 -5.85 1.74
N PHE A 145 -18.95 -4.89 2.62
CA PHE A 145 -17.72 -4.76 3.39
C PHE A 145 -17.39 -6.03 4.19
N ASN A 146 -18.38 -6.66 4.81
CA ASN A 146 -18.20 -7.93 5.53
C ASN A 146 -17.72 -9.08 4.61
N ASP A 147 -18.27 -9.16 3.39
CA ASP A 147 -17.85 -10.20 2.43
C ASP A 147 -16.43 -9.96 1.93
N PHE A 148 -16.07 -8.69 1.71
CA PHE A 148 -14.69 -8.31 1.40
C PHE A 148 -13.75 -8.66 2.57
N LEU A 149 -14.09 -8.26 3.78
CA LEU A 149 -13.26 -8.48 4.96
C LEU A 149 -13.00 -9.99 5.19
N SER A 150 -14.03 -10.83 5.01
CA SER A 150 -13.88 -12.27 5.09
C SER A 150 -12.84 -12.82 4.10
N LYS A 151 -12.86 -12.35 2.85
CA LYS A 151 -11.88 -12.77 1.83
C LYS A 151 -10.48 -12.21 2.10
N PHE A 152 -10.41 -11.01 2.63
CA PHE A 152 -9.17 -10.32 2.97
C PHE A 152 -8.45 -11.00 4.14
N GLU A 153 -9.15 -11.31 5.23
CA GLU A 153 -8.59 -11.96 6.41
C GLU A 153 -8.18 -13.41 6.16
N GLN A 154 -8.80 -14.10 5.20
CA GLN A 154 -8.40 -15.45 4.82
C GLN A 154 -7.00 -15.53 4.19
N VAL A 155 -6.48 -14.45 3.60
CA VAL A 155 -5.09 -14.40 3.11
C VAL A 155 -4.12 -14.54 4.27
N VAL A 156 -4.36 -13.86 5.38
CA VAL A 156 -3.55 -13.99 6.61
C VAL A 156 -3.56 -15.42 7.13
N ALA A 157 -4.73 -16.05 7.16
CA ALA A 157 -4.86 -17.44 7.58
C ALA A 157 -4.12 -18.40 6.62
N PHE A 158 -4.11 -18.08 5.34
CA PHE A 158 -3.36 -18.86 4.34
C PHE A 158 -1.85 -18.68 4.52
N GLU A 159 -1.35 -17.46 4.68
CA GLU A 159 0.07 -17.16 4.89
C GLU A 159 0.61 -17.83 6.16
N ASN A 160 -0.18 -17.87 7.24
CA ASN A 160 0.20 -18.51 8.50
C ASN A 160 0.42 -20.04 8.38
N ASN A 161 -0.04 -20.68 7.31
CA ASN A 161 0.24 -22.10 7.05
C ASN A 161 1.62 -22.34 6.41
N PHE A 162 2.34 -21.27 6.01
CA PHE A 162 3.68 -21.38 5.46
C PHE A 162 4.71 -20.99 6.55
N PRO A 163 5.51 -21.93 7.06
CA PRO A 163 6.53 -21.62 8.06
C PRO A 163 7.57 -20.66 7.46
N ASN A 164 7.91 -19.63 8.21
CA ASN A 164 8.89 -18.58 7.87
C ASN A 164 8.41 -17.53 6.83
N THR A 165 7.12 -17.35 6.63
CA THR A 165 6.59 -16.20 5.90
C THR A 165 6.20 -15.12 6.91
N ASP A 166 6.83 -13.95 6.82
CA ASP A 166 6.32 -12.76 7.49
C ASP A 166 4.99 -12.37 6.84
N LEU A 167 4.01 -11.98 7.65
CA LEU A 167 2.75 -11.45 7.14
C LEU A 167 3.04 -10.29 6.19
N THR A 168 2.58 -10.41 4.96
CA THR A 168 2.81 -9.40 3.94
C THR A 168 1.68 -8.39 3.89
N SER A 169 2.00 -7.20 3.43
CA SER A 169 0.99 -6.17 3.15
C SER A 169 0.04 -6.64 2.07
N GLN A 170 -1.25 -6.37 2.27
CA GLN A 170 -2.31 -6.79 1.35
C GLN A 170 -3.01 -5.61 0.66
N LEU A 171 -2.84 -4.39 1.16
CA LEU A 171 -3.42 -3.17 0.61
C LEU A 171 -2.32 -2.21 0.18
N PHE A 172 -2.46 -1.67 -1.03
CA PHE A 172 -1.50 -0.77 -1.65
C PHE A 172 -2.23 0.40 -2.31
N TYR A 173 -1.73 1.62 -2.13
CA TYR A 173 -2.34 2.84 -2.65
C TYR A 173 -1.28 3.90 -2.94
N PHE A 174 -1.62 4.96 -3.67
CA PHE A 174 -0.73 6.11 -3.82
C PHE A 174 -0.98 7.11 -2.70
N ALA A 175 0.02 7.33 -1.86
CA ALA A 175 -0.07 8.38 -0.85
C ALA A 175 -0.19 9.77 -1.48
N ALA A 176 -0.88 10.68 -0.82
CA ALA A 176 -0.92 12.07 -1.25
C ALA A 176 0.52 12.62 -1.33
N SER A 177 0.84 13.29 -2.44
CA SER A 177 2.12 13.97 -2.57
C SER A 177 2.20 15.03 -1.48
N SER A 178 3.13 14.88 -0.53
CA SER A 178 3.45 15.96 0.40
C SER A 178 4.05 17.09 -0.45
N SER A 179 3.23 18.10 -0.79
CA SER A 179 3.76 19.34 -1.30
C SER A 179 4.62 19.94 -0.19
N SER A 180 5.93 19.76 -0.29
CA SER A 180 6.89 20.48 0.51
C SER A 180 6.75 21.97 0.16
N ASN A 181 5.91 22.66 0.93
CA ASN A 181 5.94 24.10 1.00
C ASN A 181 7.23 24.48 1.72
N SER A 182 8.36 24.44 1.01
CA SER A 182 9.54 25.18 1.40
C SER A 182 9.23 26.66 1.15
N SER A 183 8.52 27.29 2.07
CA SER A 183 8.55 28.73 2.21
C SER A 183 10.00 29.08 2.60
N SER A 184 10.79 29.46 1.60
CA SER A 184 12.03 30.18 1.77
C SER A 184 11.67 31.45 2.54
N ALA A 185 11.87 31.42 3.85
CA ALA A 185 11.89 32.62 4.66
C ALA A 185 13.13 33.39 4.18
N ASP A 186 12.88 34.40 3.39
CA ASP A 186 13.80 35.49 3.06
C ASP A 186 14.17 36.21 4.38
N THR A 187 15.36 35.84 4.92
CA THR A 187 15.92 36.53 6.07
C THR A 187 17.03 37.44 5.59
N SER A 188 16.63 38.55 5.01
CA SER A 188 17.50 39.69 4.88
C SER A 188 16.98 40.83 5.79
N GLN A 189 17.50 40.88 7.02
CA GLN A 189 17.71 42.15 7.71
C GLN A 189 18.68 41.92 8.88
N ASN A 190 19.92 42.36 8.65
CA ASN A 190 20.88 42.65 9.69
C ASN A 190 20.69 44.14 10.10
N PRO A 191 20.66 44.44 11.41
CA PRO A 191 21.41 45.60 11.85
C PRO A 191 22.38 45.26 12.99
N SER A 192 23.61 45.63 12.78
CA SER A 192 24.66 45.78 13.77
C SER A 192 24.19 46.57 15.00
N SER A 193 24.51 46.10 16.21
CA SER A 193 25.01 47.01 17.26
C SER A 193 25.76 46.20 18.33
N THR A 194 26.92 46.70 18.57
CA THR A 194 27.91 46.49 19.63
C THR A 194 27.37 46.53 21.07
N GLY A 195 27.94 45.67 21.97
CA GLY A 195 27.76 45.82 23.40
C GLY A 195 28.26 44.62 24.18
N ASN A 196 29.36 44.66 24.56
CA ASN A 196 30.40 44.31 25.49
C ASN A 196 29.94 43.73 26.86
N VAL A 197 30.78 42.79 27.41
CA VAL A 197 31.21 42.55 28.82
C VAL A 197 30.51 41.51 29.68
N SER A 198 31.34 40.60 30.05
CA SER A 198 31.77 39.93 31.30
C SER A 198 31.08 38.64 31.78
N SER A 199 31.89 37.66 31.80
CA SER A 199 32.43 36.81 32.89
C SER A 199 31.57 36.41 34.06
N GLN A 200 31.49 35.15 34.35
CA GLN A 200 31.94 34.39 35.53
C GLN A 200 31.18 33.07 35.61
N ASP A 201 31.83 32.01 35.52
CA ASP A 201 32.42 31.07 36.48
C ASP A 201 31.50 30.29 37.41
N ASN A 202 31.85 29.01 37.50
CA ASN A 202 31.65 28.04 38.59
C ASN A 202 30.32 27.27 38.63
N ASN A 203 30.24 25.99 38.87
CA ASN A 203 31.11 24.95 39.43
C ASN A 203 30.32 23.65 39.53
N ALA A 204 30.94 22.55 39.21
CA ALA A 204 30.97 21.22 39.82
C ALA A 204 29.75 20.60 40.56
N GLY A 205 29.63 19.29 40.34
CA GLY A 205 29.03 18.28 41.25
C GLY A 205 28.38 17.15 40.47
N SER A 206 29.01 16.11 40.10
CA SER A 206 29.41 14.83 40.72
C SER A 206 28.28 14.11 41.48
N GLY A 207 28.14 12.83 41.18
CA GLY A 207 27.50 11.80 41.99
C GLY A 207 26.56 10.92 41.19
N ASP A 208 27.01 9.86 40.66
CA ASP A 208 27.20 8.50 41.20
C ASP A 208 25.94 7.65 41.38
N ALA A 209 26.07 6.46 40.87
CA ALA A 209 25.56 5.17 41.30
C ALA A 209 24.32 4.57 40.66
N ALA A 210 24.60 3.58 39.82
CA ALA A 210 23.76 2.35 39.69
C ALA A 210 23.89 1.49 40.97
N PRO A 211 22.98 0.55 41.23
CA PRO A 211 23.23 -0.85 40.84
C PRO A 211 21.92 -1.60 40.41
N ASN A 212 22.00 -2.48 39.44
CA ASN A 212 22.29 -3.92 39.38
C ASN A 212 21.31 -4.88 40.10
N ALA A 213 20.93 -5.93 39.34
CA ALA A 213 20.50 -7.28 39.71
C ALA A 213 19.01 -7.44 40.11
N SER A 214 18.27 -8.51 39.76
CA SER A 214 18.60 -9.90 39.45
C SER A 214 17.41 -10.59 38.80
N GLN A 215 17.70 -11.57 37.97
CA GLN A 215 17.00 -12.82 37.66
C GLN A 215 16.03 -13.35 38.73
N THR A 216 14.91 -13.95 38.27
CA THR A 216 14.63 -15.36 38.56
C THR A 216 13.54 -15.94 37.62
N SER A 217 13.85 -17.10 37.14
CA SER A 217 13.07 -18.15 36.48
C SER A 217 11.79 -18.56 37.23
N ASN A 218 10.72 -18.83 36.49
CA ASN A 218 10.01 -20.12 36.54
C ASN A 218 9.23 -20.28 35.25
#